data_c9bb5796c6f8ce5d035c0d170d59edfd
#
_entry.id   c9bb5796c6f8ce5d035c0d170d59edfd
#
_cell.length_a   1.000
_cell.length_b   1.000
_cell.length_c   1.000
_cell.angle_alpha   90.00
_cell.angle_beta   90.00
_cell.angle_gamma   90.00
#
_symmetry.space_group_name_H-M   'P 1'
#
loop_
_entity.id
_entity.type
_entity.pdbx_description
1 polymer ?
#
loop_
_entity_poly.entity_id
_entity_poly.type
_entity_poly.pdbx_seq_one_letter_code
_entity_poly.pdbx_strand_id
1 'polypeptide(L)'
;MDAAIVALLNCATLKDAAEQCGISKRTLLRWLRHQSFRARFDEVKRGALSQATAKLRGESGKAVDVLAAIAEDRTAAPGARVIAASRLLELALRAHETEDLQARLEALEREMEREKR
;
A
#
# COMPACT_ATOMS: atom_id res chain seq x y z
N MET A 1 -13.62 -11.43 19.23
CA MET A 1 -13.51 -10.21 18.43
C MET A 1 -12.27 -10.16 17.53
N ASP A 2 -11.11 -10.52 18.02
CA ASP A 2 -9.89 -10.51 17.19
C ASP A 2 -9.96 -11.44 15.98
N ALA A 3 -10.58 -12.60 16.12
CA ALA A 3 -10.83 -13.52 15.02
C ALA A 3 -11.68 -12.89 13.90
N ALA A 4 -12.64 -12.06 14.27
CA ALA A 4 -13.49 -11.34 13.33
C ALA A 4 -12.69 -10.30 12.52
N ILE A 5 -11.76 -9.61 13.17
CA ILE A 5 -10.88 -8.63 12.53
C ILE A 5 -9.97 -9.32 11.50
N VAL A 6 -9.37 -10.44 11.88
CA VAL A 6 -8.52 -11.25 10.98
C VAL A 6 -9.34 -11.74 9.77
N ALA A 7 -10.55 -12.23 10.02
CA ALA A 7 -11.42 -12.70 8.95
C ALA A 7 -11.82 -11.56 7.99
N LEU A 8 -12.12 -10.37 8.52
CA LEU A 8 -12.45 -9.20 7.69
C LEU A 8 -11.29 -8.77 6.80
N LEU A 9 -10.07 -8.92 7.27
CA LEU A 9 -8.88 -8.58 6.49
C LEU A 9 -8.57 -9.61 5.39
N ASN A 10 -8.89 -10.87 5.63
CA ASN A 10 -8.53 -11.97 4.73
C ASN A 10 -9.62 -12.36 3.75
N CYS A 11 -10.88 -12.05 4.02
CA CYS A 11 -12.01 -12.45 3.20
C CYS A 11 -12.46 -11.32 2.28
N ALA A 12 -12.90 -11.69 1.07
CA ALA A 12 -13.36 -10.73 0.06
C ALA A 12 -14.73 -10.15 0.39
N THR A 13 -15.58 -10.90 1.09
CA THR A 13 -16.94 -10.48 1.42
C THR A 13 -17.23 -10.57 2.91
N LEU A 14 -18.21 -9.78 3.37
CA LEU A 14 -18.69 -9.83 4.75
C LEU A 14 -19.30 -11.20 5.10
N LYS A 15 -19.94 -11.83 4.13
CA LYS A 15 -20.53 -13.16 4.29
C LYS A 15 -19.45 -14.20 4.60
N ASP A 16 -18.39 -14.20 3.81
CA ASP A 16 -17.27 -15.13 3.98
C ASP A 16 -16.56 -14.92 5.31
N ALA A 17 -16.37 -13.67 5.70
CA ALA A 17 -15.77 -13.32 6.99
C ALA A 17 -16.63 -13.80 8.16
N ALA A 18 -17.94 -13.61 8.09
CA ALA A 18 -18.87 -14.08 9.10
C ALA A 18 -18.85 -15.61 9.23
N GLU A 19 -18.86 -16.32 8.12
CA GLU A 19 -18.78 -17.80 8.08
C GLU A 19 -17.46 -18.30 8.70
N GLN A 20 -16.36 -17.66 8.37
CA GLN A 20 -15.04 -18.03 8.93
C GLN A 20 -14.99 -17.87 10.45
N CYS A 21 -15.67 -16.86 10.99
CA CYS A 21 -15.72 -16.60 12.42
C CYS A 21 -16.79 -17.41 13.18
N GLY A 22 -17.69 -18.06 12.44
CA GLY A 22 -18.82 -18.77 13.03
C GLY A 22 -19.90 -17.86 13.61
N ILE A 23 -20.04 -16.63 13.08
CA ILE A 23 -21.07 -15.67 13.48
C ILE A 23 -21.96 -15.32 12.29
N SER A 24 -23.12 -14.70 12.56
CA SER A 24 -23.98 -14.23 11.48
C SER A 24 -23.45 -12.93 10.87
N LYS A 25 -23.74 -12.70 9.60
CA LYS A 25 -23.43 -11.42 8.94
C LYS A 25 -24.01 -10.23 9.68
N ARG A 26 -25.22 -10.40 10.23
CA ARG A 26 -25.90 -9.37 11.03
C ARG A 26 -25.12 -9.01 12.29
N THR A 27 -24.57 -10.00 12.99
CA THR A 27 -23.71 -9.80 14.16
C THR A 27 -22.44 -9.05 13.78
N LEU A 28 -21.80 -9.45 12.68
CA LEU A 28 -20.59 -8.79 12.20
C LEU A 28 -20.85 -7.33 11.82
N LEU A 29 -21.94 -7.04 11.14
CA LEU A 29 -22.35 -5.66 10.82
C LEU A 29 -22.61 -4.82 12.07
N ARG A 30 -23.23 -5.43 13.08
CA ARG A 30 -23.46 -4.77 14.38
C ARG A 30 -22.13 -4.42 15.04
N TRP A 31 -21.17 -5.33 15.06
CA TRP A 31 -19.84 -5.08 15.62
C TRP A 31 -19.10 -3.94 14.88
N LEU A 32 -19.21 -3.90 13.56
CA LEU A 32 -18.61 -2.82 12.75
C LEU A 32 -19.18 -1.43 13.07
N ARG A 33 -20.39 -1.35 13.64
CA ARG A 33 -20.99 -0.09 14.09
C ARG A 33 -20.48 0.36 15.46
N HIS A 34 -19.92 -0.55 16.27
CA HIS A 34 -19.34 -0.19 17.56
C HIS A 34 -18.00 0.52 17.36
N GLN A 35 -17.87 1.68 17.97
CA GLN A 35 -16.70 2.52 17.84
C GLN A 35 -15.40 1.81 18.26
N SER A 36 -15.43 1.07 19.37
CA SER A 36 -14.26 0.33 19.87
C SER A 36 -13.80 -0.76 18.91
N PHE A 37 -14.72 -1.53 18.36
CA PHE A 37 -14.41 -2.56 17.36
C PHE A 37 -13.88 -1.93 16.08
N ARG A 38 -14.52 -0.87 15.61
CA ARG A 38 -14.13 -0.15 14.40
C ARG A 38 -12.74 0.45 14.52
N ALA A 39 -12.43 1.05 15.66
CA ALA A 39 -11.11 1.62 15.92
C ALA A 39 -10.03 0.55 15.91
N ARG A 40 -10.30 -0.59 16.54
CA ARG A 40 -9.38 -1.75 16.56
C ARG A 40 -9.16 -2.32 15.14
N PHE A 41 -10.24 -2.47 14.39
CA PHE A 41 -10.19 -2.93 13.00
C PHE A 41 -9.35 -1.99 12.13
N ASP A 42 -9.59 -0.68 12.22
CA ASP A 42 -8.85 0.32 11.45
C ASP A 42 -7.37 0.33 11.82
N GLU A 43 -7.02 0.18 13.10
CA GLU A 43 -5.64 0.08 13.56
C GLU A 43 -4.92 -1.14 12.97
N VAL A 44 -5.54 -2.32 13.05
CA VAL A 44 -4.97 -3.57 12.51
C VAL A 44 -4.85 -3.49 10.99
N LYS A 45 -5.84 -2.93 10.32
CA LYS A 45 -5.83 -2.71 8.87
C LYS A 45 -4.66 -1.81 8.45
N ARG A 46 -4.44 -0.70 9.15
CA ARG A 46 -3.33 0.20 8.86
C ARG A 46 -1.98 -0.47 9.06
N GLY A 47 -1.84 -1.27 10.12
CA GLY A 47 -0.63 -2.04 10.38
C GLY A 47 -0.34 -3.05 9.26
N ALA A 48 -1.35 -3.78 8.81
CA ALA A 48 -1.23 -4.73 7.71
C ALA A 48 -0.86 -4.04 6.39
N LEU A 49 -1.49 -2.90 6.09
CA LEU A 49 -1.16 -2.11 4.90
C LEU A 49 0.27 -1.55 4.96
N SER A 50 0.69 -1.09 6.12
CA SER A 50 2.06 -0.59 6.33
C SER A 50 3.10 -1.69 6.09
N GLN A 51 2.87 -2.89 6.61
CA GLN A 51 3.75 -4.04 6.39
C GLN A 51 3.80 -4.47 4.92
N ALA A 52 2.65 -4.51 4.26
CA ALA A 52 2.55 -4.83 2.84
C ALA A 52 3.30 -3.81 1.97
N THR A 53 3.17 -2.53 2.29
CA THR A 53 3.87 -1.44 1.60
C THR A 53 5.37 -1.55 1.80
N ALA A 54 5.83 -1.82 3.02
CA ALA A 54 7.25 -2.00 3.32
C ALA A 54 7.84 -3.18 2.54
N LYS A 55 7.12 -4.30 2.49
CA LYS A 55 7.51 -5.48 1.70
C LYS A 55 7.58 -5.15 0.20
N LEU A 56 6.59 -4.44 -0.31
CA LEU A 56 6.56 -4.02 -1.71
C LEU A 56 7.76 -3.12 -2.04
N ARG A 57 8.12 -2.20 -1.17
CA ARG A 57 9.31 -1.35 -1.35
C ARG A 57 10.59 -2.17 -1.42
N GLY A 58 10.73 -3.18 -0.54
CA GLY A 58 11.88 -4.07 -0.55
C GLY A 58 12.01 -4.86 -1.86
N GLU A 59 10.90 -5.41 -2.34
CA GLU A 59 10.86 -6.14 -3.62
C GLU A 59 11.06 -5.20 -4.82
N SER A 60 10.58 -3.96 -4.73
CA SER A 60 10.76 -2.95 -5.78
C SER A 60 12.23 -2.62 -6.00
N GLY A 61 13.03 -2.55 -4.93
CA GLY A 61 14.48 -2.36 -5.03
C GLY A 61 15.15 -3.45 -5.85
N LYS A 62 14.79 -4.71 -5.62
CA LYS A 62 15.30 -5.85 -6.39
C LYS A 62 14.88 -5.78 -7.86
N ALA A 63 13.64 -5.38 -8.12
CA ALA A 63 13.16 -5.22 -9.51
C ALA A 63 13.92 -4.13 -10.25
N VAL A 64 14.24 -3.03 -9.59
CA VAL A 64 15.07 -1.95 -10.16
C VAL A 64 16.45 -2.49 -10.49
N ASP A 65 17.07 -3.29 -9.61
CA ASP A 65 18.39 -3.89 -9.85
C ASP A 65 18.37 -4.80 -11.08
N VAL A 66 17.32 -5.60 -11.26
CA VAL A 66 17.15 -6.47 -12.45
C VAL A 66 17.05 -5.64 -13.71
N LEU A 67 16.23 -4.59 -13.72
CA LEU A 67 16.09 -3.70 -14.87
C LEU A 67 17.41 -3.01 -15.22
N ALA A 68 18.14 -2.54 -14.22
CA ALA A 68 19.44 -1.90 -14.41
C ALA A 68 20.46 -2.89 -15.00
N ALA A 69 20.49 -4.12 -14.50
CA ALA A 69 21.38 -5.16 -15.02
C ALA A 69 21.10 -5.47 -16.49
N ILE A 70 19.83 -5.57 -16.88
CA ILE A 70 19.46 -5.80 -18.30
C ILE A 70 19.83 -4.61 -19.18
N ALA A 71 19.58 -3.38 -18.71
CA ALA A 71 19.92 -2.18 -19.47
C ALA A 71 21.43 -2.06 -19.73
N GLU A 72 22.26 -2.47 -18.78
CA GLU A 72 23.72 -2.40 -18.85
C GLU A 72 24.36 -3.62 -19.55
N ASP A 73 23.64 -4.71 -19.66
CA ASP A 73 24.16 -5.96 -20.26
C ASP A 73 24.28 -5.86 -21.79
N ARG A 74 25.51 -5.73 -22.28
CA ARG A 74 25.79 -5.63 -23.69
C ARG A 74 25.50 -6.91 -24.49
N THR A 75 25.33 -8.04 -23.79
CA THR A 75 25.00 -9.33 -24.42
C THR A 75 23.49 -9.54 -24.53
N ALA A 76 22.67 -8.73 -23.82
CA ALA A 76 21.22 -8.80 -23.91
C ALA A 76 20.72 -8.28 -25.26
N ALA A 77 19.56 -8.75 -25.71
CA ALA A 77 18.92 -8.27 -26.92
C ALA A 77 18.71 -6.74 -26.88
N PRO A 78 19.01 -5.99 -27.94
CA PRO A 78 18.87 -4.53 -27.95
C PRO A 78 17.49 -4.05 -27.55
N GLY A 79 16.42 -4.73 -28.00
CA GLY A 79 15.03 -4.41 -27.61
C GLY A 79 14.77 -4.55 -26.13
N ALA A 80 15.28 -5.61 -25.51
CA ALA A 80 15.17 -5.83 -24.06
C ALA A 80 15.88 -4.72 -23.28
N ARG A 81 17.04 -4.29 -23.72
CA ARG A 81 17.81 -3.21 -23.10
C ARG A 81 17.07 -1.87 -23.17
N VAL A 82 16.49 -1.56 -24.33
CA VAL A 82 15.71 -0.33 -24.52
C VAL A 82 14.47 -0.34 -23.60
N ILE A 83 13.76 -1.46 -23.53
CA ILE A 83 12.58 -1.58 -22.65
C ILE A 83 12.99 -1.38 -21.19
N ALA A 84 14.04 -2.04 -20.73
CA ALA A 84 14.52 -1.93 -19.35
C ALA A 84 14.92 -0.48 -19.02
N ALA A 85 15.68 0.18 -19.88
CA ALA A 85 16.08 1.57 -19.68
C ALA A 85 14.88 2.52 -19.67
N SER A 86 13.92 2.32 -20.58
CA SER A 86 12.68 3.11 -20.63
C SER A 86 11.85 2.96 -19.37
N ARG A 87 11.71 1.75 -18.86
CA ARG A 87 10.97 1.51 -17.60
C ARG A 87 11.65 2.15 -16.40
N LEU A 88 12.97 2.09 -16.32
CA LEU A 88 13.73 2.76 -15.26
C LEU A 88 13.49 4.26 -15.28
N LEU A 89 13.55 4.87 -16.47
CA LEU A 89 13.32 6.30 -16.64
C LEU A 89 11.90 6.70 -16.26
N GLU A 90 10.90 5.94 -16.69
CA GLU A 90 9.50 6.17 -16.32
C GLU A 90 9.30 6.12 -14.80
N LEU A 91 9.87 5.10 -14.15
CA LEU A 91 9.78 4.95 -12.69
C LEU A 91 10.47 6.11 -11.96
N ALA A 92 11.63 6.53 -12.44
CA ALA A 92 12.36 7.66 -11.87
C ALA A 92 11.55 8.96 -11.96
N LEU A 93 10.93 9.22 -13.12
CA LEU A 93 10.06 10.39 -13.31
C LEU A 93 8.83 10.38 -12.41
N ARG A 94 8.18 9.23 -12.28
CA ARG A 94 7.01 9.07 -11.37
C ARG A 94 7.40 9.27 -9.91
N ALA A 95 8.53 8.73 -9.49
CA ALA A 95 9.02 8.91 -8.13
C ALA A 95 9.30 10.38 -7.83
N HIS A 96 9.92 11.10 -8.78
CA HIS A 96 10.19 12.52 -8.65
C HIS A 96 8.90 13.35 -8.56
N GLU A 97 7.90 13.06 -9.37
CA GLU A 97 6.58 13.71 -9.32
C GLU A 97 5.91 13.48 -7.97
N THR A 98 5.95 12.25 -7.46
CA THR A 98 5.37 11.90 -6.15
C THR A 98 6.06 12.65 -5.03
N GLU A 99 7.38 12.74 -5.03
CA GLU A 99 8.16 13.50 -4.04
C GLU A 99 7.82 14.99 -4.09
N ASP A 100 7.68 15.55 -5.28
CA ASP A 100 7.31 16.95 -5.47
C ASP A 100 5.91 17.25 -4.92
N LEU A 101 4.94 16.39 -5.22
CA LEU A 101 3.58 16.51 -4.68
C LEU A 101 3.56 16.40 -3.16
N GLN A 102 4.33 15.47 -2.60
CA GLN A 102 4.42 15.29 -1.16
C GLN A 102 5.02 16.52 -0.49
N ALA A 103 6.08 17.09 -1.07
CA ALA A 103 6.71 18.31 -0.56
C ALA A 103 5.73 19.49 -0.58
N ARG A 104 4.94 19.64 -1.63
CA ARG A 104 3.91 20.68 -1.73
C ARG A 104 2.82 20.50 -0.69
N LEU A 105 2.37 19.25 -0.48
CA LEU A 105 1.35 18.94 0.51
C LEU A 105 1.83 19.28 1.92
N GLU A 106 3.05 18.89 2.27
CA GLU A 106 3.67 19.22 3.57
C GLU A 106 3.81 20.73 3.76
N ALA A 107 4.15 21.47 2.71
CA ALA A 107 4.24 22.93 2.76
C ALA A 107 2.88 23.56 3.05
N LEU A 108 1.81 23.07 2.38
CA LEU A 108 0.45 23.53 2.60
C LEU A 108 -0.05 23.22 4.01
N GLU A 109 0.23 22.03 4.52
CA GLU A 109 -0.12 21.64 5.89
C GLU A 109 0.54 22.55 6.92
N ARG A 110 1.82 22.89 6.73
CA ARG A 110 2.54 23.81 7.61
C ARG A 110 1.94 25.23 7.57
N GLU A 111 1.53 25.69 6.41
CA GLU A 111 0.89 27.00 6.25
C GLU A 111 -0.46 27.04 6.94
N MET A 112 -1.28 26.01 6.76
CA MET A 112 -2.56 25.88 7.46
C MET A 112 -2.40 25.84 8.98
N GLU A 113 -1.37 25.17 9.48
CA GLU A 113 -1.05 25.11 10.90
C GLU A 113 -0.68 26.50 11.46
N ARG A 114 0.04 27.33 10.69
CA ARG A 114 0.36 28.71 11.06
C ARG A 114 -0.88 29.59 11.14
N GLU A 115 -1.82 29.44 10.21
CA GLU A 115 -3.06 30.21 10.20
C GLU A 115 -3.97 29.89 11.40
N LYS A 116 -3.87 28.70 11.95
CA LYS A 116 -4.62 28.30 13.16
C LYS A 116 -4.08 28.93 14.44
N ARG A 117 -2.86 29.45 14.44
CA ARG A 117 -2.25 30.14 15.57
C ARG A 117 -2.49 31.64 15.43
#